data_1cae3da37c675de513056a7526e1e52f
#
_entry.id   1cae3da37c675de513056a7526e1e52f
#
_cell.length_a   1.000
_cell.length_b   1.000
_cell.length_c   1.000
_cell.angle_alpha   90.00
_cell.angle_beta   90.00
_cell.angle_gamma   90.00
#
_symmetry.space_group_name_H-M   'P 1'
#
loop_
_entity.id
_entity.type
_entity.pdbx_description
1 polymer ?
#
loop_
_entity_poly.entity_id
_entity_poly.type
_entity_poly.pdbx_seq_one_letter_code
_entity_poly.pdbx_strand_id
1 'polypeptide(L)'
;MWVFLALASAIFLGIYEVFKKLSVHKNAVIPVLFISTLTSALIFLPITVGSSFYPGFFQEIQLFVPDIKIEQHMLIFLKSLIVVSSWVMAFYAVKNLPMTIVGPIRATGPLWTLLGAIVIFGEHLNTQQWVGVVITLFFFYMLSVAGKSEGINFSADKWVFLIMAGTFLGAVSGLYDKYLMRRIDRMAVQAWFSFYQVVILLPVLVLTRWRLPRSERTPFHWRWSIPLIGVFLVVADYLYFNSLSYADSLVSIISSLRRGGVVISFVVGALVFKEKNILLKALYLAGIMIGILLISVASH
;
A
#
# COMPACT_ATOMS: atom_id res chain seq x y z
N MET A 1 20.02 11.39 4.70
CA MET A 1 19.98 9.90 4.76
C MET A 1 18.54 9.38 4.63
N TRP A 2 17.61 9.80 5.47
CA TRP A 2 16.21 9.33 5.46
C TRP A 2 15.46 9.56 4.14
N VAL A 3 15.73 10.66 3.40
CA VAL A 3 15.15 10.92 2.06
C VAL A 3 15.54 9.83 1.06
N PHE A 4 16.79 9.38 1.07
CA PHE A 4 17.25 8.29 0.22
C PHE A 4 16.52 6.98 0.53
N LEU A 5 16.32 6.66 1.79
CA LEU A 5 15.57 5.48 2.22
C LEU A 5 14.10 5.55 1.78
N ALA A 6 13.48 6.73 1.88
CA ALA A 6 12.11 6.95 1.42
C ALA A 6 11.97 6.80 -0.10
N LEU A 7 12.92 7.32 -0.88
CA LEU A 7 12.95 7.15 -2.33
C LEU A 7 13.20 5.70 -2.73
N ALA A 8 14.13 5.02 -2.09
CA ALA A 8 14.36 3.59 -2.31
C ALA A 8 13.11 2.77 -1.97
N SER A 9 12.45 3.05 -0.84
CA SER A 9 11.15 2.45 -0.50
C SER A 9 10.11 2.67 -1.59
N ALA A 10 10.03 3.88 -2.17
CA ALA A 10 9.11 4.18 -3.27
C ALA A 10 9.38 3.33 -4.52
N ILE A 11 10.65 3.11 -4.86
CA ILE A 11 11.05 2.27 -6.00
C ILE A 11 10.60 0.82 -5.76
N PHE A 12 10.94 0.24 -4.62
CA PHE A 12 10.54 -1.14 -4.28
C PHE A 12 9.02 -1.29 -4.21
N LEU A 13 8.31 -0.28 -3.71
CA LEU A 13 6.84 -0.28 -3.69
C LEU A 13 6.25 -0.20 -5.11
N GLY A 14 6.86 0.57 -6.02
CA GLY A 14 6.47 0.61 -7.43
C GLY A 14 6.65 -0.75 -8.12
N ILE A 15 7.79 -1.41 -7.88
CA ILE A 15 8.08 -2.77 -8.40
C ILE A 15 7.08 -3.79 -7.81
N TYR A 16 6.78 -3.72 -6.52
CA TYR A 16 5.73 -4.52 -5.87
C TYR A 16 4.39 -4.40 -6.60
N GLU A 17 3.96 -3.18 -6.97
CA GLU A 17 2.71 -2.95 -7.70
C GLU A 17 2.72 -3.63 -9.09
N VAL A 18 3.86 -3.60 -9.77
CA VAL A 18 4.04 -4.28 -11.06
C VAL A 18 3.90 -5.80 -10.90
N PHE A 19 4.61 -6.40 -9.95
CA PHE A 19 4.50 -7.84 -9.70
C PHE A 19 3.10 -8.25 -9.26
N LYS A 20 2.42 -7.41 -8.48
CA LYS A 20 1.02 -7.61 -8.12
C LYS A 20 0.13 -7.69 -9.36
N LYS A 21 0.24 -6.73 -10.30
CA LYS A 21 -0.55 -6.74 -11.55
C LYS A 21 -0.26 -7.99 -12.39
N LEU A 22 1.02 -8.33 -12.58
CA LEU A 22 1.42 -9.53 -13.32
C LEU A 22 0.86 -10.80 -12.70
N SER A 23 0.85 -10.88 -11.38
CA SER A 23 0.42 -12.08 -10.64
C SER A 23 -1.09 -12.29 -10.66
N VAL A 24 -1.89 -11.21 -10.56
CA VAL A 24 -3.36 -11.31 -10.52
C VAL A 24 -4.00 -11.33 -11.91
N HIS A 25 -3.26 -10.99 -12.97
CA HIS A 25 -3.80 -11.00 -14.33
C HIS A 25 -4.26 -12.41 -14.71
N LYS A 26 -5.57 -12.59 -14.99
CA LYS A 26 -6.20 -13.91 -15.26
C LYS A 26 -5.89 -14.99 -14.20
N ASN A 27 -5.73 -14.59 -12.93
CA ASN A 27 -5.38 -15.49 -11.84
C ASN A 27 -6.30 -15.27 -10.63
N ALA A 28 -6.32 -16.24 -9.70
CA ALA A 28 -7.11 -16.18 -8.48
C ALA A 28 -6.50 -15.17 -7.49
N VAL A 29 -7.28 -14.15 -7.08
CA VAL A 29 -6.80 -13.03 -6.24
C VAL A 29 -6.41 -13.51 -4.84
N ILE A 30 -7.30 -14.20 -4.14
CA ILE A 30 -7.07 -14.59 -2.72
C ILE A 30 -5.86 -15.54 -2.57
N PRO A 31 -5.69 -16.59 -3.39
CA PRO A 31 -4.48 -17.41 -3.34
C PRO A 31 -3.18 -16.62 -3.62
N VAL A 32 -3.21 -15.70 -4.59
CA VAL A 32 -2.05 -14.84 -4.88
C VAL A 32 -1.70 -13.97 -3.68
N LEU A 33 -2.69 -13.31 -3.09
CA LEU A 33 -2.51 -12.48 -1.91
C LEU A 33 -2.00 -13.30 -0.72
N PHE A 34 -2.59 -14.49 -0.47
CA PHE A 34 -2.17 -15.36 0.62
C PHE A 34 -0.70 -15.82 0.46
N ILE A 35 -0.29 -16.26 -0.72
CA ILE A 35 1.09 -16.73 -0.94
C ILE A 35 2.07 -15.56 -0.83
N SER A 36 1.72 -14.37 -1.31
CA SER A 36 2.58 -13.19 -1.16
C SER A 36 2.77 -12.78 0.31
N THR A 37 1.72 -12.84 1.13
CA THR A 37 1.83 -12.57 2.57
C THR A 37 2.54 -13.69 3.32
N LEU A 38 2.34 -14.95 2.92
CA LEU A 38 3.09 -16.10 3.45
C LEU A 38 4.59 -15.94 3.18
N THR A 39 4.98 -15.46 1.99
CA THR A 39 6.39 -15.17 1.70
C THR A 39 6.96 -14.12 2.64
N SER A 40 6.22 -13.04 2.92
CA SER A 40 6.63 -12.02 3.91
C SER A 40 6.80 -12.63 5.31
N ALA A 41 5.86 -13.46 5.75
CA ALA A 41 5.94 -14.15 7.04
C ALA A 41 7.14 -15.11 7.11
N LEU A 42 7.43 -15.85 6.04
CA LEU A 42 8.58 -16.76 5.96
C LEU A 42 9.91 -16.01 6.01
N ILE A 43 10.00 -14.78 5.53
CA ILE A 43 11.19 -13.93 5.67
C ILE A 43 11.39 -13.52 7.13
N PHE A 44 10.31 -13.15 7.83
CA PHE A 44 10.40 -12.73 9.24
C PHE A 44 10.53 -13.90 10.22
N LEU A 45 10.13 -15.11 9.85
CA LEU A 45 10.20 -16.28 10.74
C LEU A 45 11.63 -16.54 11.26
N PRO A 46 12.67 -16.70 10.42
CA PRO A 46 14.03 -16.91 10.92
C PRO A 46 14.57 -15.70 11.70
N ILE A 47 14.15 -14.47 11.35
CA ILE A 47 14.55 -13.25 12.08
C ILE A 47 13.96 -13.27 13.50
N THR A 48 12.66 -13.57 13.62
CA THR A 48 11.96 -13.62 14.92
C THR A 48 12.49 -14.74 15.80
N VAL A 49 12.62 -15.96 15.25
CA VAL A 49 13.18 -17.11 15.97
C VAL A 49 14.65 -16.86 16.34
N GLY A 50 15.44 -16.36 15.39
CA GLY A 50 16.86 -16.04 15.63
C GLY A 50 17.04 -14.95 16.68
N SER A 51 16.15 -13.95 16.74
CA SER A 51 16.18 -12.90 17.78
C SER A 51 16.02 -13.46 19.20
N SER A 52 15.24 -14.54 19.34
CA SER A 52 15.06 -15.20 20.65
C SER A 52 16.30 -16.01 21.09
N PHE A 53 17.02 -16.61 20.14
CA PHE A 53 18.22 -17.43 20.46
C PHE A 53 19.52 -16.64 20.45
N TYR A 54 19.66 -15.64 19.59
CA TYR A 54 20.89 -14.86 19.38
C TYR A 54 20.60 -13.35 19.38
N PRO A 55 20.07 -12.79 20.51
CA PRO A 55 19.63 -11.39 20.55
C PRO A 55 20.74 -10.39 20.21
N GLY A 56 21.96 -10.63 20.68
CA GLY A 56 23.11 -9.73 20.43
C GLY A 56 23.42 -9.58 18.93
N PHE A 57 23.45 -10.68 18.19
CA PHE A 57 23.68 -10.65 16.75
C PHE A 57 22.60 -9.84 16.00
N PHE A 58 21.32 -10.10 16.33
CA PHE A 58 20.22 -9.41 15.66
C PHE A 58 20.10 -7.93 16.05
N GLN A 59 20.56 -7.55 17.25
CA GLN A 59 20.69 -6.14 17.65
C GLN A 59 21.78 -5.42 16.85
N GLU A 60 22.93 -6.05 16.67
CA GLU A 60 24.06 -5.49 15.91
C GLU A 60 23.66 -5.20 14.45
N ILE A 61 22.96 -6.11 13.81
CA ILE A 61 22.47 -5.94 12.42
C ILE A 61 21.15 -5.17 12.33
N GLN A 62 20.61 -4.63 13.44
CA GLN A 62 19.37 -3.85 13.52
C GLN A 62 18.11 -4.59 13.04
N LEU A 63 18.09 -5.91 13.14
CA LEU A 63 16.95 -6.79 12.79
C LEU A 63 16.36 -7.49 14.03
N PHE A 64 16.70 -7.04 15.23
CA PHE A 64 16.16 -7.61 16.46
C PHE A 64 14.64 -7.40 16.59
N VAL A 65 13.92 -8.48 16.84
CA VAL A 65 12.48 -8.48 17.12
C VAL A 65 12.30 -8.68 18.62
N PRO A 66 11.97 -7.62 19.38
CA PRO A 66 11.72 -7.74 20.82
C PRO A 66 10.40 -8.44 21.12
N ASP A 67 10.33 -9.06 22.31
CA ASP A 67 9.08 -9.55 22.87
C ASP A 67 8.15 -8.38 23.17
N ILE A 68 6.86 -8.57 22.92
CA ILE A 68 5.84 -7.55 23.09
C ILE A 68 4.68 -8.06 23.96
N LYS A 69 3.99 -7.13 24.63
CA LYS A 69 2.85 -7.43 25.49
C LYS A 69 1.61 -7.81 24.68
N ILE A 70 0.68 -8.53 25.29
CA ILE A 70 -0.57 -8.94 24.66
C ILE A 70 -1.39 -7.77 24.09
N GLU A 71 -1.39 -6.63 24.78
CA GLU A 71 -2.05 -5.40 24.31
C GLU A 71 -1.45 -4.91 22.97
N GLN A 72 -0.11 -4.99 22.84
CA GLN A 72 0.59 -4.61 21.63
C GLN A 72 0.29 -5.58 20.47
N HIS A 73 0.18 -6.88 20.78
CA HIS A 73 -0.30 -7.88 19.82
C HIS A 73 -1.70 -7.56 19.29
N MET A 74 -2.64 -7.17 20.18
CA MET A 74 -4.00 -6.77 19.78
C MET A 74 -4.00 -5.54 18.85
N LEU A 75 -3.16 -4.55 19.15
CA LEU A 75 -3.02 -3.35 18.29
C LEU A 75 -2.47 -3.71 16.90
N ILE A 76 -1.45 -4.59 16.83
CA ILE A 76 -0.89 -5.04 15.55
C ILE A 76 -1.90 -5.91 14.80
N PHE A 77 -2.68 -6.73 15.50
CA PHE A 77 -3.75 -7.53 14.90
C PHE A 77 -4.83 -6.65 14.27
N LEU A 78 -5.27 -5.59 14.97
CA LEU A 78 -6.22 -4.62 14.43
C LEU A 78 -5.67 -3.92 13.16
N LYS A 79 -4.39 -3.49 13.19
CA LYS A 79 -3.70 -3.00 11.97
C LYS A 79 -3.79 -4.02 10.84
N SER A 80 -3.51 -5.28 11.13
CA SER A 80 -3.50 -6.35 10.13
C SER A 80 -4.87 -6.57 9.50
N LEU A 81 -5.96 -6.45 10.27
CA LEU A 81 -7.32 -6.49 9.74
C LEU A 81 -7.61 -5.34 8.78
N ILE A 82 -7.25 -4.10 9.15
CA ILE A 82 -7.44 -2.92 8.29
C ILE A 82 -6.67 -3.09 6.99
N VAL A 83 -5.41 -3.50 7.05
CA VAL A 83 -4.55 -3.64 5.88
C VAL A 83 -4.97 -4.79 4.99
N VAL A 84 -5.31 -5.95 5.55
CA VAL A 84 -5.79 -7.10 4.76
C VAL A 84 -7.07 -6.74 4.02
N SER A 85 -8.02 -6.03 4.66
CA SER A 85 -9.24 -5.55 4.03
C SER A 85 -8.92 -4.59 2.86
N SER A 86 -8.03 -3.62 3.08
CA SER A 86 -7.52 -2.72 2.04
C SER A 86 -6.90 -3.49 0.87
N TRP A 87 -6.06 -4.49 1.16
CA TRP A 87 -5.36 -5.25 0.12
C TRP A 87 -6.27 -6.16 -0.69
N VAL A 88 -7.24 -6.82 -0.05
CA VAL A 88 -8.24 -7.61 -0.76
C VAL A 88 -8.96 -6.74 -1.80
N MET A 89 -9.44 -5.56 -1.38
CA MET A 89 -10.09 -4.61 -2.29
C MET A 89 -9.14 -4.15 -3.41
N ALA A 90 -7.91 -3.76 -3.07
CA ALA A 90 -6.94 -3.28 -4.02
C ALA A 90 -6.49 -4.37 -5.03
N PHE A 91 -6.29 -5.62 -4.59
CA PHE A 91 -5.91 -6.71 -5.48
C PHE A 91 -7.00 -7.06 -6.49
N TYR A 92 -8.28 -7.07 -6.06
CA TYR A 92 -9.40 -7.25 -6.99
C TYR A 92 -9.50 -6.11 -7.99
N ALA A 93 -9.32 -4.87 -7.55
CA ALA A 93 -9.31 -3.71 -8.43
C ALA A 93 -8.16 -3.74 -9.44
N VAL A 94 -6.92 -4.01 -8.98
CA VAL A 94 -5.73 -4.14 -9.84
C VAL A 94 -5.88 -5.25 -10.89
N LYS A 95 -6.57 -6.34 -10.55
CA LYS A 95 -6.89 -7.40 -11.52
C LYS A 95 -7.72 -6.89 -12.69
N ASN A 96 -8.69 -6.01 -12.43
CA ASN A 96 -9.75 -5.65 -13.37
C ASN A 96 -9.60 -4.26 -13.99
N LEU A 97 -8.78 -3.37 -13.41
CA LEU A 97 -8.53 -2.02 -13.91
C LEU A 97 -7.13 -1.86 -14.54
N PRO A 98 -6.97 -0.93 -15.48
CA PRO A 98 -5.65 -0.52 -15.96
C PRO A 98 -4.78 0.08 -14.83
N MET A 99 -3.46 -0.13 -14.89
CA MET A 99 -2.52 0.46 -13.92
C MET A 99 -2.46 1.98 -14.02
N THR A 100 -2.68 2.52 -15.23
CA THR A 100 -2.77 3.97 -15.49
C THR A 100 -4.00 4.64 -14.86
N ILE A 101 -4.98 3.85 -14.40
CA ILE A 101 -6.13 4.31 -13.60
C ILE A 101 -5.89 4.02 -12.10
N VAL A 102 -5.44 2.81 -11.77
CA VAL A 102 -5.19 2.40 -10.38
C VAL A 102 -4.15 3.28 -9.70
N GLY A 103 -3.03 3.56 -10.40
CA GLY A 103 -1.94 4.34 -9.87
C GLY A 103 -2.36 5.73 -9.38
N PRO A 104 -2.95 6.58 -10.24
CA PRO A 104 -3.44 7.90 -9.85
C PRO A 104 -4.48 7.87 -8.72
N ILE A 105 -5.42 6.90 -8.71
CA ILE A 105 -6.38 6.76 -7.60
C ILE A 105 -5.63 6.49 -6.29
N ARG A 106 -4.66 5.60 -6.29
CA ARG A 106 -3.85 5.31 -5.10
C ARG A 106 -2.96 6.47 -4.67
N ALA A 107 -2.54 7.32 -5.61
CA ALA A 107 -1.79 8.52 -5.30
C ALA A 107 -2.59 9.52 -4.46
N THR A 108 -3.93 9.49 -4.48
CA THR A 108 -4.78 10.35 -3.64
C THR A 108 -4.77 9.98 -2.14
N GLY A 109 -4.07 8.91 -1.73
CA GLY A 109 -4.01 8.47 -0.33
C GLY A 109 -3.75 9.59 0.69
N PRO A 110 -2.76 10.49 0.52
CA PRO A 110 -2.52 11.61 1.43
C PRO A 110 -3.70 12.57 1.56
N LEU A 111 -4.53 12.74 0.53
CA LEU A 111 -5.76 13.52 0.63
C LEU A 111 -6.74 12.94 1.66
N TRP A 112 -6.91 11.61 1.64
CA TRP A 112 -7.74 10.92 2.63
C TRP A 112 -7.19 11.02 4.05
N THR A 113 -5.85 10.96 4.19
CA THR A 113 -5.19 11.17 5.49
C THR A 113 -5.45 12.58 6.02
N LEU A 114 -5.38 13.60 5.16
CA LEU A 114 -5.65 14.99 5.51
C LEU A 114 -7.12 15.19 5.92
N LEU A 115 -8.08 14.65 5.14
CA LEU A 115 -9.50 14.70 5.48
C LEU A 115 -9.79 14.02 6.83
N GLY A 116 -9.13 12.88 7.09
CA GLY A 116 -9.20 12.21 8.39
C GLY A 116 -8.65 13.07 9.53
N ALA A 117 -7.56 13.81 9.31
CA ALA A 117 -6.99 14.71 10.31
C ALA A 117 -7.92 15.87 10.65
N ILE A 118 -8.60 16.46 9.68
CA ILE A 118 -9.61 17.51 9.90
C ILE A 118 -10.76 16.97 10.76
N VAL A 119 -11.32 15.81 10.40
CA VAL A 119 -12.52 15.27 11.06
C VAL A 119 -12.21 14.75 12.46
N ILE A 120 -11.05 14.08 12.65
CA ILE A 120 -10.70 13.40 13.91
C ILE A 120 -10.01 14.36 14.88
N PHE A 121 -9.12 15.21 14.38
CA PHE A 121 -8.28 16.10 15.22
C PHE A 121 -8.69 17.58 15.19
N GLY A 122 -9.71 17.93 14.39
CA GLY A 122 -10.15 19.32 14.24
C GLY A 122 -9.10 20.22 13.60
N GLU A 123 -8.19 19.67 12.79
CA GLU A 123 -7.13 20.45 12.14
C GLU A 123 -7.72 21.43 11.12
N HIS A 124 -7.19 22.66 11.10
CA HIS A 124 -7.56 23.66 10.12
C HIS A 124 -6.54 23.72 8.99
N LEU A 125 -7.04 23.68 7.75
CA LEU A 125 -6.19 23.80 6.57
C LEU A 125 -5.75 25.25 6.36
N ASN A 126 -4.47 25.43 6.05
CA ASN A 126 -3.99 26.70 5.53
C ASN A 126 -4.35 26.86 4.03
N THR A 127 -4.19 28.07 3.50
CA THR A 127 -4.54 28.40 2.11
C THR A 127 -3.82 27.52 1.10
N GLN A 128 -2.55 27.19 1.33
CA GLN A 128 -1.74 26.36 0.42
C GLN A 128 -2.24 24.91 0.40
N GLN A 129 -2.67 24.37 1.54
CA GLN A 129 -3.28 23.04 1.61
C GLN A 129 -4.60 23.00 0.85
N TRP A 130 -5.45 24.03 0.97
CA TRP A 130 -6.69 24.14 0.19
C TRP A 130 -6.42 24.19 -1.30
N VAL A 131 -5.40 24.94 -1.76
CA VAL A 131 -4.98 24.94 -3.17
C VAL A 131 -4.57 23.53 -3.61
N GLY A 132 -3.77 22.83 -2.82
CA GLY A 132 -3.37 21.46 -3.09
C GLY A 132 -4.56 20.49 -3.18
N VAL A 133 -5.56 20.61 -2.30
CA VAL A 133 -6.81 19.84 -2.33
C VAL A 133 -7.56 20.08 -3.65
N VAL A 134 -7.77 21.35 -4.01
CA VAL A 134 -8.50 21.72 -5.25
C VAL A 134 -7.79 21.18 -6.48
N ILE A 135 -6.46 21.32 -6.57
CA ILE A 135 -5.66 20.80 -7.68
C ILE A 135 -5.80 19.27 -7.77
N THR A 136 -5.66 18.55 -6.64
CA THR A 136 -5.79 17.10 -6.59
C THR A 136 -7.16 16.64 -7.08
N LEU A 137 -8.24 17.26 -6.59
CA LEU A 137 -9.62 16.91 -6.96
C LEU A 137 -9.91 17.25 -8.43
N PHE A 138 -9.40 18.36 -8.94
CA PHE A 138 -9.55 18.75 -10.34
C PHE A 138 -8.91 17.72 -11.28
N PHE A 139 -7.66 17.34 -11.05
CA PHE A 139 -7.00 16.34 -11.89
C PHE A 139 -7.55 14.93 -11.71
N PHE A 140 -8.05 14.60 -10.51
CA PHE A 140 -8.77 13.36 -10.28
C PHE A 140 -10.09 13.31 -11.07
N TYR A 141 -10.83 14.43 -11.13
CA TYR A 141 -12.02 14.54 -11.99
C TYR A 141 -11.67 14.39 -13.48
N MET A 142 -10.60 15.05 -13.95
CA MET A 142 -10.12 14.91 -15.33
C MET A 142 -9.75 13.45 -15.66
N LEU A 143 -9.13 12.73 -14.72
CA LEU A 143 -8.86 11.30 -14.85
C LEU A 143 -10.14 10.48 -14.98
N SER A 144 -11.17 10.83 -14.21
CA SER A 144 -12.49 10.19 -14.29
C SER A 144 -13.13 10.36 -15.67
N VAL A 145 -13.03 11.56 -16.24
CA VAL A 145 -13.52 11.86 -17.60
C VAL A 145 -12.76 11.06 -18.65
N ALA A 146 -11.42 10.99 -18.53
CA ALA A 146 -10.60 10.17 -19.44
C ALA A 146 -10.92 8.67 -19.33
N GLY A 147 -11.23 8.18 -18.13
CA GLY A 147 -11.64 6.79 -17.90
C GLY A 147 -12.91 6.42 -18.65
N LYS A 148 -13.88 7.34 -18.77
CA LYS A 148 -15.12 7.10 -19.52
C LYS A 148 -14.87 6.77 -21.00
N SER A 149 -13.87 7.37 -21.63
CA SER A 149 -13.50 7.07 -23.02
C SER A 149 -12.96 5.64 -23.21
N GLU A 150 -12.58 4.98 -22.13
CA GLU A 150 -12.13 3.58 -22.11
C GLU A 150 -13.21 2.62 -21.57
N GLY A 151 -14.45 3.10 -21.38
CA GLY A 151 -15.55 2.33 -20.84
C GLY A 151 -15.55 2.20 -19.32
N ILE A 152 -14.71 2.96 -18.60
CA ILE A 152 -14.62 2.94 -17.13
C ILE A 152 -15.45 4.09 -16.58
N ASN A 153 -16.60 3.76 -16.00
CA ASN A 153 -17.47 4.75 -15.35
C ASN A 153 -17.14 4.84 -13.85
N PHE A 154 -16.42 5.90 -13.43
CA PHE A 154 -15.97 6.08 -12.05
C PHE A 154 -17.12 6.11 -11.01
N SER A 155 -18.31 6.50 -11.41
CA SER A 155 -19.48 6.54 -10.50
C SER A 155 -20.23 5.21 -10.38
N ALA A 156 -20.04 4.28 -11.32
CA ALA A 156 -20.77 3.02 -11.37
C ALA A 156 -19.89 1.76 -11.37
N ASP A 157 -18.60 1.90 -11.62
CA ASP A 157 -17.70 0.75 -11.68
C ASP A 157 -17.30 0.30 -10.26
N LYS A 158 -17.69 -0.93 -9.91
CA LYS A 158 -17.36 -1.53 -8.61
C LYS A 158 -15.87 -1.65 -8.34
N TRP A 159 -15.04 -1.78 -9.37
CA TRP A 159 -13.59 -1.90 -9.22
C TRP A 159 -12.94 -0.56 -8.87
N VAL A 160 -13.50 0.53 -9.43
CA VAL A 160 -13.12 1.89 -9.03
C VAL A 160 -13.51 2.15 -7.59
N PHE A 161 -14.72 1.77 -7.18
CA PHE A 161 -15.13 1.86 -5.77
C PHE A 161 -14.19 1.06 -4.85
N LEU A 162 -13.84 -0.18 -5.23
CA LEU A 162 -12.93 -1.01 -4.43
C LEU A 162 -11.53 -0.41 -4.28
N ILE A 163 -10.95 0.18 -5.35
CA ILE A 163 -9.63 0.81 -5.23
C ILE A 163 -9.68 2.10 -4.41
N MET A 164 -10.76 2.86 -4.50
CA MET A 164 -10.97 4.05 -3.65
C MET A 164 -11.12 3.67 -2.18
N ALA A 165 -11.97 2.69 -1.85
CA ALA A 165 -12.14 2.17 -0.50
C ALA A 165 -10.84 1.56 0.05
N GLY A 166 -10.11 0.79 -0.76
CA GLY A 166 -8.80 0.27 -0.41
C GLY A 166 -7.77 1.36 -0.15
N THR A 167 -7.80 2.45 -0.93
CA THR A 167 -6.91 3.62 -0.73
C THR A 167 -7.25 4.36 0.56
N PHE A 168 -8.55 4.54 0.85
CA PHE A 168 -9.02 5.13 2.10
C PHE A 168 -8.59 4.29 3.31
N LEU A 169 -8.84 2.97 3.32
CA LEU A 169 -8.38 2.09 4.39
C LEU A 169 -6.85 2.09 4.53
N GLY A 170 -6.13 2.20 3.41
CA GLY A 170 -4.68 2.37 3.42
C GLY A 170 -4.23 3.68 4.10
N ALA A 171 -4.99 4.77 3.93
CA ALA A 171 -4.74 6.04 4.61
C ALA A 171 -5.03 5.92 6.11
N VAL A 172 -6.13 5.28 6.50
CA VAL A 172 -6.44 4.96 7.91
C VAL A 172 -5.32 4.14 8.54
N SER A 173 -4.82 3.10 7.85
CA SER A 173 -3.68 2.32 8.31
C SER A 173 -2.42 3.16 8.49
N GLY A 174 -2.14 4.08 7.57
CA GLY A 174 -0.97 4.96 7.67
C GLY A 174 -1.02 5.91 8.88
N LEU A 175 -2.21 6.44 9.22
CA LEU A 175 -2.43 7.20 10.47
C LEU A 175 -2.22 6.31 11.70
N TYR A 176 -2.72 5.08 11.63
CA TYR A 176 -2.57 4.11 12.71
C TYR A 176 -1.11 3.66 12.89
N ASP A 177 -0.32 3.59 11.81
CA ASP A 177 1.13 3.32 11.89
C ASP A 177 1.87 4.35 12.73
N LYS A 178 1.54 5.64 12.56
CA LYS A 178 2.12 6.71 13.37
C LYS A 178 1.84 6.51 14.87
N TYR A 179 0.65 6.04 15.21
CA TYR A 179 0.29 5.71 16.59
C TYR A 179 1.08 4.51 17.12
N LEU A 180 1.24 3.45 16.32
CA LEU A 180 1.96 2.23 16.71
C LEU A 180 3.45 2.49 16.90
N MET A 181 4.10 3.22 15.99
CA MET A 181 5.54 3.52 16.05
C MET A 181 5.96 4.31 17.29
N ARG A 182 5.03 5.01 17.94
CA ARG A 182 5.29 5.69 19.21
C ARG A 182 5.25 4.77 20.44
N ARG A 183 4.76 3.55 20.30
CA ARG A 183 4.44 2.63 21.41
C ARG A 183 5.08 1.26 21.28
N ILE A 184 5.42 0.85 20.09
CA ILE A 184 5.90 -0.50 19.79
C ILE A 184 7.11 -0.39 18.88
N ASP A 185 8.09 -1.26 19.12
CA ASP A 185 9.27 -1.35 18.27
C ASP A 185 8.90 -1.67 16.81
N ARG A 186 9.58 -1.03 15.87
CA ARG A 186 9.32 -1.15 14.43
C ARG A 186 9.45 -2.58 13.90
N MET A 187 10.47 -3.31 14.39
CA MET A 187 10.73 -4.68 13.94
C MET A 187 9.68 -5.64 14.49
N ALA A 188 9.24 -5.44 15.74
CA ALA A 188 8.12 -6.18 16.30
C ALA A 188 6.82 -5.92 15.52
N VAL A 189 6.52 -4.66 15.18
CA VAL A 189 5.34 -4.34 14.36
C VAL A 189 5.42 -5.04 13.02
N GLN A 190 6.55 -4.96 12.31
CA GLN A 190 6.69 -5.51 10.96
C GLN A 190 6.64 -7.06 10.96
N ALA A 191 7.29 -7.72 11.90
CA ALA A 191 7.29 -9.17 12.02
C ALA A 191 5.88 -9.71 12.36
N TRP A 192 5.27 -9.24 13.44
CA TRP A 192 3.95 -9.72 13.87
C TRP A 192 2.84 -9.34 12.89
N PHE A 193 2.92 -8.16 12.26
CA PHE A 193 2.03 -7.79 11.17
C PHE A 193 2.06 -8.81 10.02
N SER A 194 3.26 -9.27 9.62
CA SER A 194 3.41 -10.28 8.57
C SER A 194 2.77 -11.62 8.95
N PHE A 195 2.92 -12.05 10.22
CA PHE A 195 2.29 -13.29 10.70
C PHE A 195 0.77 -13.17 10.78
N TYR A 196 0.24 -12.06 11.32
CA TYR A 196 -1.21 -11.87 11.44
C TYR A 196 -1.93 -11.77 10.10
N GLN A 197 -1.29 -11.25 9.06
CA GLN A 197 -1.85 -11.28 7.71
C GLN A 197 -2.13 -12.70 7.23
N VAL A 198 -1.20 -13.64 7.48
CA VAL A 198 -1.38 -15.05 7.13
C VAL A 198 -2.53 -15.66 7.93
N VAL A 199 -2.57 -15.39 9.24
CA VAL A 199 -3.65 -15.88 10.13
C VAL A 199 -5.03 -15.40 9.66
N ILE A 200 -5.15 -14.12 9.25
CA ILE A 200 -6.42 -13.53 8.79
C ILE A 200 -6.79 -14.04 7.39
N LEU A 201 -5.81 -14.19 6.49
CA LEU A 201 -6.09 -14.60 5.10
C LEU A 201 -6.34 -16.10 4.97
N LEU A 202 -5.85 -16.94 5.86
CA LEU A 202 -6.06 -18.38 5.80
C LEU A 202 -7.56 -18.75 5.84
N PRO A 203 -8.37 -18.30 6.82
CA PRO A 203 -9.82 -18.57 6.80
C PRO A 203 -10.51 -17.95 5.57
N VAL A 204 -10.10 -16.76 5.10
CA VAL A 204 -10.64 -16.17 3.87
C VAL A 204 -10.37 -17.06 2.66
N LEU A 205 -9.15 -17.62 2.54
CA LEU A 205 -8.79 -18.54 1.49
C LEU A 205 -9.63 -19.83 1.54
N VAL A 206 -9.80 -20.41 2.73
CA VAL A 206 -10.58 -21.63 2.95
C VAL A 206 -12.04 -21.37 2.61
N LEU A 207 -12.64 -20.31 3.15
CA LEU A 207 -14.05 -19.97 2.92
C LEU A 207 -14.35 -19.67 1.45
N THR A 208 -13.49 -18.94 0.77
CA THR A 208 -13.68 -18.66 -0.67
C THR A 208 -13.55 -19.92 -1.53
N ARG A 209 -12.72 -20.88 -1.11
CA ARG A 209 -12.63 -22.18 -1.80
C ARG A 209 -13.81 -23.12 -1.51
N TRP A 210 -14.41 -23.04 -0.34
CA TRP A 210 -15.53 -23.91 0.03
C TRP A 210 -16.88 -23.38 -0.50
N ARG A 211 -17.12 -22.07 -0.42
CA ARG A 211 -18.42 -21.46 -0.77
C ARG A 211 -18.65 -21.28 -2.27
N LEU A 212 -17.59 -21.08 -3.05
CA LEU A 212 -17.75 -20.90 -4.50
C LEU A 212 -17.76 -22.24 -5.23
N PRO A 213 -18.76 -22.51 -6.12
CA PRO A 213 -18.73 -23.65 -7.01
C PRO A 213 -17.48 -23.67 -7.88
N ARG A 214 -17.00 -24.86 -8.25
CA ARG A 214 -15.78 -25.00 -9.07
C ARG A 214 -15.86 -24.24 -10.40
N SER A 215 -17.06 -24.14 -10.98
CA SER A 215 -17.33 -23.42 -12.24
C SER A 215 -17.17 -21.92 -12.16
N GLU A 216 -17.34 -21.34 -10.98
CA GLU A 216 -17.25 -19.87 -10.75
C GLU A 216 -15.87 -19.43 -10.23
N ARG A 217 -15.00 -20.39 -9.89
CA ARG A 217 -13.66 -20.08 -9.37
C ARG A 217 -12.73 -19.68 -10.51
N THR A 218 -12.10 -18.52 -10.38
CA THR A 218 -10.94 -18.23 -11.22
C THR A 218 -9.84 -19.26 -10.88
N PRO A 219 -9.27 -19.97 -11.86
CA PRO A 219 -8.19 -20.93 -11.62
C PRO A 219 -6.97 -20.23 -11.04
N PHE A 220 -6.26 -20.92 -10.15
CA PHE A 220 -4.98 -20.45 -9.65
C PHE A 220 -3.86 -21.00 -10.54
N HIS A 221 -3.01 -20.11 -11.02
CA HIS A 221 -1.81 -20.43 -11.77
C HIS A 221 -0.60 -19.92 -10.98
N TRP A 222 0.35 -20.82 -10.71
CA TRP A 222 1.61 -20.44 -10.09
C TRP A 222 2.41 -19.52 -11.02
N ARG A 223 2.99 -18.47 -10.44
CA ARG A 223 3.92 -17.55 -11.11
C ARG A 223 4.99 -17.13 -10.12
N TRP A 224 6.23 -17.08 -10.56
CA TRP A 224 7.34 -16.60 -9.72
C TRP A 224 7.19 -15.14 -9.30
N SER A 225 6.39 -14.38 -10.00
CA SER A 225 6.03 -13.01 -9.58
C SER A 225 5.24 -12.97 -8.27
N ILE A 226 4.59 -14.06 -7.84
CA ILE A 226 3.77 -14.09 -6.61
C ILE A 226 4.63 -13.96 -5.33
N PRO A 227 5.66 -14.78 -5.09
CA PRO A 227 6.52 -14.58 -3.92
C PRO A 227 7.31 -13.26 -3.99
N LEU A 228 7.67 -12.77 -5.20
CA LEU A 228 8.33 -11.48 -5.34
C LEU A 228 7.50 -10.30 -4.82
N ILE A 229 6.16 -10.39 -4.86
CA ILE A 229 5.28 -9.39 -4.20
C ILE A 229 5.66 -9.26 -2.72
N GLY A 230 5.78 -10.38 -2.00
CA GLY A 230 6.12 -10.40 -0.57
C GLY A 230 7.53 -9.87 -0.32
N VAL A 231 8.51 -10.31 -1.10
CA VAL A 231 9.91 -9.87 -0.99
C VAL A 231 10.03 -8.35 -1.15
N PHE A 232 9.51 -7.80 -2.26
CA PHE A 232 9.61 -6.37 -2.55
C PHE A 232 8.85 -5.52 -1.53
N LEU A 233 7.73 -6.03 -1.01
CA LEU A 233 6.97 -5.34 0.03
C LEU A 233 7.76 -5.28 1.35
N VAL A 234 8.35 -6.40 1.78
CA VAL A 234 9.18 -6.46 3.01
C VAL A 234 10.33 -5.46 2.92
N VAL A 235 11.03 -5.41 1.79
CA VAL A 235 12.13 -4.46 1.58
C VAL A 235 11.62 -3.02 1.58
N ALA A 236 10.51 -2.74 0.87
CA ALA A 236 9.92 -1.42 0.83
C ALA A 236 9.49 -0.91 2.22
N ASP A 237 8.88 -1.78 3.02
CA ASP A 237 8.41 -1.42 4.35
C ASP A 237 9.57 -1.30 5.35
N TYR A 238 10.60 -2.13 5.26
CA TYR A 238 11.81 -1.99 6.07
C TYR A 238 12.49 -0.63 5.84
N LEU A 239 12.68 -0.24 4.58
CA LEU A 239 13.25 1.06 4.21
C LEU A 239 12.37 2.23 4.69
N TYR A 240 11.06 2.08 4.59
CA TYR A 240 10.10 3.06 5.06
C TYR A 240 10.16 3.27 6.57
N PHE A 241 10.06 2.21 7.36
CA PHE A 241 10.12 2.32 8.81
C PHE A 241 11.50 2.80 9.29
N ASN A 242 12.56 2.40 8.58
CA ASN A 242 13.89 2.91 8.87
C ASN A 242 13.99 4.41 8.57
N SER A 243 13.42 4.90 7.46
CA SER A 243 13.37 6.35 7.19
C SER A 243 12.60 7.13 8.26
N LEU A 244 11.54 6.55 8.83
CA LEU A 244 10.74 7.15 9.91
C LEU A 244 11.46 7.19 11.26
N SER A 245 12.46 6.36 11.48
CA SER A 245 13.20 6.29 12.75
C SER A 245 14.22 7.43 12.94
N TYR A 246 14.50 8.21 11.91
CA TYR A 246 15.36 9.39 12.04
C TYR A 246 14.64 10.53 12.76
N ALA A 247 15.30 11.15 13.73
CA ALA A 247 14.70 12.20 14.56
C ALA A 247 14.25 13.45 13.77
N ASP A 248 15.00 13.77 12.70
CA ASP A 248 14.76 14.89 11.78
C ASP A 248 13.85 14.52 10.60
N SER A 249 13.29 13.33 10.59
CA SER A 249 12.44 12.88 9.50
C SER A 249 11.02 13.45 9.59
N LEU A 250 10.54 13.94 8.45
CA LEU A 250 9.19 14.50 8.32
C LEU A 250 8.27 13.44 7.68
N VAL A 251 7.33 12.92 8.45
CA VAL A 251 6.41 11.85 8.03
C VAL A 251 5.61 12.24 6.79
N SER A 252 5.20 13.51 6.68
CA SER A 252 4.50 14.04 5.50
C SER A 252 5.33 13.95 4.24
N ILE A 253 6.63 14.31 4.31
CA ILE A 253 7.55 14.23 3.17
C ILE A 253 7.83 12.78 2.81
N ILE A 254 8.12 11.91 3.78
CA ILE A 254 8.33 10.48 3.56
C ILE A 254 7.10 9.86 2.88
N SER A 255 5.91 10.15 3.39
CA SER A 255 4.64 9.64 2.83
C SER A 255 4.44 10.10 1.40
N SER A 256 4.75 11.36 1.08
CA SER A 256 4.64 11.92 -0.26
C SER A 256 5.67 11.32 -1.23
N LEU A 257 6.93 11.20 -0.80
CA LEU A 257 7.99 10.57 -1.61
C LEU A 257 7.65 9.11 -1.91
N ARG A 258 7.11 8.38 -0.94
CA ARG A 258 6.69 6.99 -1.12
C ARG A 258 5.59 6.82 -2.17
N ARG A 259 4.72 7.83 -2.37
CA ARG A 259 3.74 7.85 -3.48
C ARG A 259 4.40 7.95 -4.86
N GLY A 260 5.65 8.40 -4.95
CA GLY A 260 6.43 8.38 -6.20
C GLY A 260 6.54 6.99 -6.84
N GLY A 261 6.42 5.91 -6.07
CA GLY A 261 6.34 4.54 -6.58
C GLY A 261 5.20 4.29 -7.58
N VAL A 262 4.13 5.10 -7.51
CA VAL A 262 3.02 5.06 -8.48
C VAL A 262 3.50 5.38 -9.90
N VAL A 263 4.51 6.23 -10.07
CA VAL A 263 5.07 6.56 -11.38
C VAL A 263 5.65 5.31 -12.05
N ILE A 264 6.32 4.44 -11.29
CA ILE A 264 6.90 3.19 -11.82
C ILE A 264 5.78 2.27 -12.31
N SER A 265 4.75 2.05 -11.49
CA SER A 265 3.62 1.21 -11.88
C SER A 265 2.84 1.78 -13.07
N PHE A 266 2.74 3.12 -13.17
CA PHE A 266 2.14 3.81 -14.31
C PHE A 266 2.94 3.59 -15.60
N VAL A 267 4.26 3.82 -15.55
CA VAL A 267 5.15 3.64 -16.72
C VAL A 267 5.13 2.20 -17.21
N VAL A 268 5.20 1.23 -16.28
CA VAL A 268 5.10 -0.19 -16.65
C VAL A 268 3.71 -0.53 -17.20
N GLY A 269 2.64 0.03 -16.64
CA GLY A 269 1.28 -0.08 -17.16
C GLY A 269 1.20 0.38 -18.62
N ALA A 270 1.79 1.54 -18.89
CA ALA A 270 1.85 2.13 -20.21
C ALA A 270 2.65 1.29 -21.22
N LEU A 271 3.86 0.88 -20.85
CA LEU A 271 4.81 0.24 -21.78
C LEU A 271 4.57 -1.27 -21.93
N VAL A 272 4.34 -1.99 -20.82
CA VAL A 272 4.22 -3.46 -20.81
C VAL A 272 2.80 -3.89 -21.16
N PHE A 273 1.78 -3.24 -20.58
CA PHE A 273 0.38 -3.58 -20.81
C PHE A 273 -0.24 -2.83 -21.98
N LYS A 274 0.51 -1.91 -22.64
CA LYS A 274 0.07 -1.12 -23.80
C LYS A 274 -1.29 -0.46 -23.57
N GLU A 275 -1.45 0.15 -22.39
CA GLU A 275 -2.69 0.83 -21.99
C GLU A 275 -2.96 2.07 -22.85
N LYS A 276 -4.22 2.51 -22.93
CA LYS A 276 -4.65 3.61 -23.82
C LYS A 276 -4.51 4.98 -23.14
N ASN A 277 -4.49 6.06 -23.95
CA ASN A 277 -4.51 7.46 -23.51
C ASN A 277 -3.42 7.84 -22.50
N ILE A 278 -2.22 7.26 -22.65
CA ILE A 278 -1.13 7.33 -21.68
C ILE A 278 -0.70 8.77 -21.40
N LEU A 279 -0.51 9.61 -22.46
CA LEU A 279 -0.03 10.98 -22.29
C LEU A 279 -0.98 11.83 -21.44
N LEU A 280 -2.28 11.72 -21.72
CA LEU A 280 -3.31 12.45 -20.99
C LEU A 280 -3.40 12.00 -19.52
N LYS A 281 -3.35 10.69 -19.27
CA LYS A 281 -3.33 10.15 -17.92
C LYS A 281 -2.04 10.49 -17.16
N ALA A 282 -0.90 10.56 -17.86
CA ALA A 282 0.37 11.00 -17.27
C ALA A 282 0.29 12.47 -16.81
N LEU A 283 -0.34 13.35 -17.62
CA LEU A 283 -0.59 14.73 -17.23
C LEU A 283 -1.46 14.81 -15.96
N TYR A 284 -2.53 14.00 -15.91
CA TYR A 284 -3.42 13.98 -14.73
C TYR A 284 -2.72 13.41 -13.50
N LEU A 285 -1.92 12.37 -13.65
CA LEU A 285 -1.09 11.85 -12.54
C LEU A 285 -0.11 12.91 -12.05
N ALA A 286 0.57 13.62 -12.95
CA ALA A 286 1.48 14.71 -12.58
C ALA A 286 0.76 15.82 -11.80
N GLY A 287 -0.43 16.22 -12.24
CA GLY A 287 -1.26 17.21 -11.54
C GLY A 287 -1.69 16.74 -10.14
N ILE A 288 -2.11 15.47 -9.99
CA ILE A 288 -2.43 14.86 -8.69
C ILE A 288 -1.19 14.89 -7.78
N MET A 289 -0.02 14.51 -8.30
CA MET A 289 1.23 14.50 -7.53
C MET A 289 1.64 15.90 -7.08
N ILE A 290 1.47 16.91 -7.93
CA ILE A 290 1.73 18.33 -7.57
C ILE A 290 0.78 18.76 -6.44
N GLY A 291 -0.51 18.47 -6.55
CA GLY A 291 -1.47 18.79 -5.50
C GLY A 291 -1.13 18.12 -4.15
N ILE A 292 -0.72 16.85 -4.17
CA ILE A 292 -0.29 16.11 -2.98
C ILE A 292 0.99 16.69 -2.38
N LEU A 293 1.95 17.11 -3.19
CA LEU A 293 3.17 17.77 -2.72
C LEU A 293 2.84 19.11 -2.02
N LEU A 294 1.94 19.91 -2.60
CA LEU A 294 1.49 21.16 -1.97
C LEU A 294 0.83 20.92 -0.61
N ILE A 295 -0.04 19.90 -0.50
CA ILE A 295 -0.65 19.51 0.78
C ILE A 295 0.44 19.13 1.80
N SER A 296 1.42 18.35 1.41
CA SER A 296 2.43 17.80 2.31
C SER A 296 3.45 18.83 2.78
N VAL A 297 3.90 19.71 1.88
CA VAL A 297 4.87 20.78 2.22
C VAL A 297 4.24 21.84 3.10
N ALA A 298 2.97 22.14 2.90
CA ALA A 298 2.23 23.14 3.70
C ALA A 298 1.81 22.63 5.09
N SER A 299 2.05 21.35 5.41
CA SER A 299 1.77 20.77 6.74
C SER A 299 2.87 21.13 7.78
N HIS A 300 3.79 22.01 7.41
CA HIS A 300 4.85 22.60 8.23
C HIS A 300 4.71 24.11 8.28
#